data_d5027057550878c4da18ba674863a008
#
_entry.id   d5027057550878c4da18ba674863a008
#
_cell.length_a   1.000
_cell.length_b   1.000
_cell.length_c   1.000
_cell.angle_alpha   90.00
_cell.angle_beta   90.00
_cell.angle_gamma   90.00
#
_symmetry.space_group_name_H-M   'P 1'
#
loop_
_entity.id
_entity.type
_entity.pdbx_description
1 polymer ?
#
loop_
_entity_poly.entity_id
_entity_poly.type
_entity_poly.pdbx_seq_one_letter_code
_entity_poly.pdbx_strand_id
1 'polypeptide(L)'
;MKLRLHNYWRSSASHRVRIALGLKGVAWEYVVVNILEGKQQDAGYKAHNPMAQVPTLEILEDDGRTHYLTQSLPIIEYLDERFAEPPLLPRALEDRARARAIAEMVNSGIQPLQNLSTTNLVGKMGGDIKTWVQGFIARGLDAIEAVLAGSSRFCVGDAPTIADCCLVPQVHSARRFAVDLAAYPRIAAIGAACEELPAFSSAAPDRQPDAVVAR
;
A
#
# COMPACT_ATOMS: atom_id res chain seq x y z
N MET A 1 -21.97 11.41 -2.77
CA MET A 1 -21.05 10.25 -2.97
C MET A 1 -20.54 9.75 -1.63
N LYS A 2 -20.54 8.43 -1.39
CA LYS A 2 -19.93 7.79 -0.21
C LYS A 2 -18.85 6.81 -0.68
N LEU A 3 -17.77 6.71 0.09
CA LEU A 3 -16.67 5.78 -0.18
C LEU A 3 -16.63 4.71 0.90
N ARG A 4 -16.48 3.44 0.49
CA ARG A 4 -16.24 2.30 1.39
C ARG A 4 -14.97 1.57 0.93
N LEU A 5 -14.05 1.35 1.85
CA LEU A 5 -12.85 0.58 1.55
C LEU A 5 -12.98 -0.83 2.15
N HIS A 6 -13.16 -1.82 1.29
CA HIS A 6 -13.07 -3.23 1.64
C HIS A 6 -11.61 -3.58 1.80
N ASN A 7 -11.17 -3.83 3.02
CA ASN A 7 -9.75 -3.96 3.32
C ASN A 7 -9.48 -4.86 4.54
N TYR A 8 -8.20 -5.06 4.81
CA TYR A 8 -7.73 -5.81 5.95
C TYR A 8 -6.56 -5.06 6.61
N TRP A 9 -6.56 -4.96 7.94
CA TRP A 9 -5.60 -4.16 8.70
C TRP A 9 -4.14 -4.37 8.30
N ARG A 10 -3.71 -5.63 8.14
CA ARG A 10 -2.32 -6.01 7.86
C ARG A 10 -1.97 -6.00 6.37
N SER A 11 -2.93 -5.80 5.48
CA SER A 11 -2.66 -5.73 4.04
C SER A 11 -1.87 -4.48 3.68
N SER A 12 -0.66 -4.65 3.13
CA SER A 12 0.17 -3.53 2.66
C SER A 12 -0.50 -2.77 1.51
N ALA A 13 -1.19 -3.47 0.60
CA ALA A 13 -1.95 -2.83 -0.48
C ALA A 13 -3.14 -2.00 0.05
N SER A 14 -3.86 -2.49 1.08
CA SER A 14 -4.90 -1.69 1.75
C SER A 14 -4.31 -0.49 2.50
N HIS A 15 -3.15 -0.67 3.13
CA HIS A 15 -2.45 0.40 3.84
C HIS A 15 -2.10 1.56 2.90
N ARG A 16 -1.66 1.29 1.65
CA ARG A 16 -1.43 2.31 0.63
C ARG A 16 -2.66 3.19 0.39
N VAL A 17 -3.83 2.57 0.24
CA VAL A 17 -5.08 3.28 -0.04
C VAL A 17 -5.55 4.06 1.19
N ARG A 18 -5.39 3.51 2.40
CA ARG A 18 -5.71 4.24 3.64
C ARG A 18 -4.88 5.52 3.77
N ILE A 19 -3.58 5.45 3.44
CA ILE A 19 -2.70 6.63 3.41
C ILE A 19 -3.23 7.66 2.40
N ALA A 20 -3.53 7.24 1.19
CA ALA A 20 -4.03 8.13 0.14
C ALA A 20 -5.34 8.81 0.53
N LEU A 21 -6.30 8.07 1.10
CA LEU A 21 -7.55 8.63 1.63
C LEU A 21 -7.29 9.65 2.75
N GLY A 22 -6.32 9.35 3.63
CA GLY A 22 -5.91 10.28 4.69
C GLY A 22 -5.25 11.55 4.14
N LEU A 23 -4.37 11.44 3.15
CA LEU A 23 -3.73 12.59 2.49
C LEU A 23 -4.75 13.46 1.76
N LYS A 24 -5.76 12.86 1.15
CA LYS A 24 -6.87 13.58 0.48
C LYS A 24 -7.88 14.18 1.47
N GLY A 25 -7.81 13.82 2.76
CA GLY A 25 -8.77 14.29 3.76
C GLY A 25 -10.21 13.84 3.49
N VAL A 26 -10.41 12.74 2.78
CA VAL A 26 -11.71 12.27 2.34
C VAL A 26 -12.29 11.31 3.37
N ALA A 27 -13.57 11.50 3.72
CA ALA A 27 -14.29 10.59 4.61
C ALA A 27 -14.62 9.27 3.90
N TRP A 28 -14.43 8.15 4.58
CA TRP A 28 -14.71 6.82 4.06
C TRP A 28 -15.10 5.84 5.18
N GLU A 29 -15.80 4.79 4.81
CA GLU A 29 -16.23 3.71 5.71
C GLU A 29 -15.26 2.53 5.61
N TYR A 30 -14.86 2.00 6.77
CA TYR A 30 -14.00 0.83 6.89
C TYR A 30 -14.82 -0.45 6.80
N VAL A 31 -14.58 -1.28 5.78
CA VAL A 31 -15.24 -2.59 5.63
C VAL A 31 -14.19 -3.70 5.76
N VAL A 32 -14.32 -4.51 6.81
CA VAL A 32 -13.36 -5.59 7.10
C VAL A 32 -13.55 -6.76 6.13
N VAL A 33 -12.46 -7.18 5.50
CA VAL A 33 -12.36 -8.44 4.74
C VAL A 33 -11.21 -9.25 5.30
N ASN A 34 -11.50 -10.15 6.24
CA ASN A 34 -10.47 -10.95 6.90
C ASN A 34 -9.90 -12.01 5.95
N ILE A 35 -8.72 -11.70 5.38
CA ILE A 35 -8.06 -12.58 4.42
C ILE A 35 -7.47 -13.85 5.05
N LEU A 36 -7.25 -13.86 6.37
CA LEU A 36 -6.79 -15.08 7.08
C LEU A 36 -7.91 -16.09 7.25
N GLU A 37 -9.17 -15.63 7.31
CA GLU A 37 -10.37 -16.47 7.31
C GLU A 37 -10.88 -16.78 5.90
N GLY A 38 -10.20 -16.32 4.87
CA GLY A 38 -10.58 -16.56 3.48
C GLY A 38 -11.77 -15.74 2.99
N LYS A 39 -12.18 -14.67 3.70
CA LYS A 39 -13.36 -13.84 3.35
C LYS A 39 -13.28 -13.20 1.96
N GLN A 40 -12.08 -12.96 1.44
CA GLN A 40 -11.88 -12.52 0.06
C GLN A 40 -12.28 -13.58 -0.99
N GLN A 41 -12.48 -14.83 -0.58
CA GLN A 41 -12.91 -15.93 -1.46
C GLN A 41 -14.43 -16.06 -1.52
N ASP A 42 -15.18 -15.39 -0.66
CA ASP A 42 -16.64 -15.42 -0.65
C ASP A 42 -17.20 -14.95 -2.00
N ALA A 43 -18.25 -15.61 -2.47
CA ALA A 43 -18.84 -15.33 -3.80
C ALA A 43 -19.28 -13.87 -3.93
N GLY A 44 -19.85 -13.29 -2.86
CA GLY A 44 -20.25 -11.88 -2.83
C GLY A 44 -19.06 -10.94 -3.03
N TYR A 45 -17.93 -11.19 -2.38
CA TYR A 45 -16.74 -10.37 -2.58
C TYR A 45 -16.13 -10.54 -3.98
N LYS A 46 -16.06 -11.77 -4.49
CA LYS A 46 -15.56 -12.08 -5.84
C LYS A 46 -16.39 -11.44 -6.96
N ALA A 47 -17.67 -11.22 -6.75
CA ALA A 47 -18.51 -10.52 -7.70
C ALA A 47 -18.04 -9.06 -7.95
N HIS A 48 -17.38 -8.45 -6.95
CA HIS A 48 -16.83 -7.09 -7.04
C HIS A 48 -15.33 -7.06 -7.32
N ASN A 49 -14.62 -8.11 -6.92
CA ASN A 49 -13.17 -8.26 -7.17
C ASN A 49 -12.83 -9.71 -7.54
N PRO A 50 -12.86 -10.06 -8.83
CA PRO A 50 -12.58 -11.43 -9.30
C PRO A 50 -11.19 -11.96 -8.93
N MET A 51 -10.20 -11.07 -8.68
CA MET A 51 -8.87 -11.46 -8.20
C MET A 51 -8.88 -11.93 -6.74
N ALA A 52 -9.99 -11.75 -6.01
CA ALA A 52 -10.13 -12.12 -4.60
C ALA A 52 -9.00 -11.55 -3.73
N GLN A 53 -8.70 -10.28 -3.91
CA GLN A 53 -7.65 -9.55 -3.18
C GLN A 53 -8.24 -8.30 -2.51
N VAL A 54 -7.57 -7.79 -1.51
CA VAL A 54 -7.84 -6.47 -0.93
C VAL A 54 -6.72 -5.50 -1.31
N PRO A 55 -7.01 -4.21 -1.49
CA PRO A 55 -8.28 -3.52 -1.27
C PRO A 55 -9.24 -3.57 -2.47
N THR A 56 -10.52 -3.28 -2.19
CA THR A 56 -11.52 -2.85 -3.17
C THR A 56 -12.16 -1.56 -2.66
N LEU A 57 -12.21 -0.52 -3.48
CA LEU A 57 -12.93 0.71 -3.18
C LEU A 57 -14.32 0.63 -3.80
N GLU A 58 -15.33 0.69 -2.95
CA GLU A 58 -16.73 0.82 -3.33
C GLU A 58 -17.12 2.32 -3.31
N ILE A 59 -17.67 2.79 -4.41
CA ILE A 59 -18.08 4.18 -4.63
C ILE A 59 -19.58 4.19 -4.84
N LEU A 60 -20.31 4.78 -3.89
CA LEU A 60 -21.77 4.95 -3.96
C LEU A 60 -22.05 6.38 -4.38
N GLU A 61 -22.51 6.55 -5.61
CA GLU A 61 -22.85 7.85 -6.15
C GLU A 61 -24.21 8.35 -5.63
N ASP A 62 -24.45 9.67 -5.69
CA ASP A 62 -25.70 10.27 -5.20
C ASP A 62 -26.92 9.90 -6.05
N ASP A 63 -26.70 9.45 -7.30
CA ASP A 63 -27.73 8.94 -8.20
C ASP A 63 -28.06 7.44 -8.00
N GLY A 64 -27.45 6.81 -6.99
CA GLY A 64 -27.68 5.42 -6.63
C GLY A 64 -26.82 4.41 -7.39
N ARG A 65 -25.97 4.84 -8.33
CA ARG A 65 -25.01 3.94 -8.99
C ARG A 65 -23.90 3.55 -8.01
N THR A 66 -23.42 2.30 -8.14
CA THR A 66 -22.30 1.80 -7.36
C THR A 66 -21.21 1.30 -8.30
N HIS A 67 -19.98 1.72 -8.02
CA HIS A 67 -18.77 1.29 -8.75
C HIS A 67 -17.81 0.61 -7.79
N TYR A 68 -17.05 -0.35 -8.31
CA TYR A 68 -16.00 -1.04 -7.56
C TYR A 68 -14.67 -0.88 -8.29
N LEU A 69 -13.69 -0.29 -7.62
CA LEU A 69 -12.33 -0.18 -8.11
C LEU A 69 -11.43 -1.14 -7.35
N THR A 70 -10.60 -1.84 -8.09
CA THR A 70 -9.64 -2.81 -7.55
C THR A 70 -8.21 -2.37 -7.85
N GLN A 71 -7.24 -2.97 -7.17
CA GLN A 71 -5.82 -2.64 -7.25
C GLN A 71 -5.46 -1.28 -6.62
N SER A 72 -4.47 -1.30 -5.70
CA SER A 72 -4.17 -0.14 -4.87
C SER A 72 -3.72 1.09 -5.66
N LEU A 73 -2.89 0.94 -6.70
CA LEU A 73 -2.43 2.09 -7.49
C LEU A 73 -3.55 2.72 -8.33
N PRO A 74 -4.35 1.96 -9.12
CA PRO A 74 -5.53 2.51 -9.78
C PRO A 74 -6.50 3.24 -8.83
N ILE A 75 -6.71 2.71 -7.62
CA ILE A 75 -7.55 3.36 -6.61
C ILE A 75 -6.92 4.70 -6.18
N ILE A 76 -5.61 4.73 -5.93
CA ILE A 76 -4.91 5.96 -5.52
C ILE A 76 -4.94 7.00 -6.64
N GLU A 77 -4.70 6.60 -7.89
CA GLU A 77 -4.78 7.52 -9.03
C GLU A 77 -6.20 8.04 -9.23
N TYR A 78 -7.24 7.20 -9.10
CA TYR A 78 -8.63 7.67 -9.11
C TYR A 78 -8.89 8.71 -8.02
N LEU A 79 -8.41 8.47 -6.80
CA LEU A 79 -8.56 9.42 -5.69
C LEU A 79 -7.80 10.74 -5.99
N ASP A 80 -6.64 10.66 -6.64
CA ASP A 80 -5.86 11.83 -7.01
C ASP A 80 -6.55 12.68 -8.08
N GLU A 81 -7.14 12.05 -9.08
CA GLU A 81 -7.90 12.73 -10.14
C GLU A 81 -9.24 13.26 -9.63
N ARG A 82 -9.93 12.51 -8.77
CA ARG A 82 -11.25 12.87 -8.24
C ARG A 82 -11.20 13.99 -7.21
N PHE A 83 -10.15 14.04 -6.42
CA PHE A 83 -9.86 15.01 -5.37
C PHE A 83 -8.50 15.65 -5.66
N ALA A 84 -8.50 16.70 -6.49
CA ALA A 84 -7.27 17.24 -7.05
C ALA A 84 -6.25 17.73 -6.01
N GLU A 85 -6.69 18.21 -4.86
CA GLU A 85 -5.80 18.76 -3.83
C GLU A 85 -5.85 17.99 -2.51
N PRO A 86 -4.70 17.81 -1.86
CA PRO A 86 -3.34 17.99 -2.38
C PRO A 86 -3.00 16.92 -3.43
N PRO A 87 -2.18 17.22 -4.47
CA PRO A 87 -1.85 16.24 -5.51
C PRO A 87 -0.92 15.15 -4.95
N LEU A 88 -1.18 13.88 -5.32
CA LEU A 88 -0.31 12.73 -5.01
C LEU A 88 0.68 12.43 -6.14
N LEU A 89 0.54 13.11 -7.27
CA LEU A 89 1.50 13.07 -8.37
C LEU A 89 2.05 14.48 -8.62
N PRO A 90 3.38 14.64 -8.71
CA PRO A 90 4.01 15.93 -9.05
C PRO A 90 3.50 16.51 -10.37
N ARG A 91 3.66 17.83 -10.57
CA ARG A 91 3.26 18.47 -11.83
C ARG A 91 4.23 18.19 -12.98
N ALA A 92 5.53 18.16 -12.71
CA ALA A 92 6.56 17.85 -13.70
C ALA A 92 6.45 16.41 -14.20
N LEU A 93 6.54 16.18 -15.50
CA LEU A 93 6.35 14.87 -16.13
C LEU A 93 7.38 13.85 -15.68
N GLU A 94 8.63 14.27 -15.55
CA GLU A 94 9.74 13.43 -15.13
C GLU A 94 9.55 12.97 -13.66
N ASP A 95 9.12 13.87 -12.78
CA ASP A 95 8.85 13.56 -11.38
C ASP A 95 7.63 12.65 -11.23
N ARG A 96 6.57 12.85 -12.06
CA ARG A 96 5.41 11.94 -12.13
C ARG A 96 5.85 10.54 -12.54
N ALA A 97 6.70 10.44 -13.55
CA ALA A 97 7.23 9.15 -14.01
C ALA A 97 8.09 8.50 -12.93
N ARG A 98 8.95 9.28 -12.25
CA ARG A 98 9.77 8.80 -11.13
C ARG A 98 8.93 8.30 -9.96
N ALA A 99 7.89 9.05 -9.57
CA ALA A 99 6.99 8.64 -8.49
C ALA A 99 6.29 7.30 -8.82
N ARG A 100 5.79 7.15 -10.06
CA ARG A 100 5.20 5.89 -10.51
C ARG A 100 6.21 4.76 -10.57
N ALA A 101 7.44 5.01 -11.03
CA ALA A 101 8.48 4.00 -11.10
C ALA A 101 8.82 3.43 -9.70
N ILE A 102 8.99 4.29 -8.69
CA ILE A 102 9.22 3.85 -7.31
C ILE A 102 8.00 3.09 -6.77
N ALA A 103 6.78 3.57 -7.01
CA ALA A 103 5.55 2.89 -6.61
C ALA A 103 5.47 1.48 -7.23
N GLU A 104 5.84 1.34 -8.52
CA GLU A 104 5.83 0.05 -9.22
C GLU A 104 6.96 -0.88 -8.77
N MET A 105 8.13 -0.39 -8.38
CA MET A 105 9.16 -1.24 -7.75
C MET A 105 8.58 -1.99 -6.54
N VAL A 106 7.73 -1.33 -5.75
CA VAL A 106 7.04 -1.98 -4.64
C VAL A 106 5.88 -2.83 -5.14
N ASN A 107 5.02 -2.28 -5.99
CA ASN A 107 3.74 -2.88 -6.37
C ASN A 107 3.90 -4.13 -7.25
N SER A 108 4.82 -4.11 -8.20
CA SER A 108 5.08 -5.22 -9.12
C SER A 108 6.36 -6.01 -8.79
N GLY A 109 7.37 -5.35 -8.22
CA GLY A 109 8.69 -5.95 -7.98
C GLY A 109 8.82 -6.65 -6.62
N ILE A 110 8.11 -6.21 -5.57
CA ILE A 110 8.27 -6.75 -4.22
C ILE A 110 6.97 -7.40 -3.72
N GLN A 111 5.87 -6.65 -3.66
CA GLN A 111 4.66 -7.04 -2.96
C GLN A 111 4.04 -8.37 -3.45
N PRO A 112 3.96 -8.69 -4.75
CA PRO A 112 3.39 -9.95 -5.20
C PRO A 112 4.18 -11.18 -4.71
N LEU A 113 5.49 -11.03 -4.52
CA LEU A 113 6.38 -12.11 -4.10
C LEU A 113 6.31 -12.39 -2.60
N GLN A 114 5.85 -11.43 -1.80
CA GLN A 114 5.57 -11.58 -0.37
C GLN A 114 4.08 -11.79 -0.05
N ASN A 115 3.22 -11.84 -1.07
CA ASN A 115 1.78 -12.01 -0.90
C ASN A 115 1.44 -13.41 -0.36
N LEU A 116 0.34 -13.52 0.39
CA LEU A 116 -0.08 -14.76 1.05
C LEU A 116 -0.25 -15.92 0.07
N SER A 117 -0.80 -15.67 -1.13
CA SER A 117 -0.96 -16.69 -2.16
C SER A 117 0.39 -17.25 -2.64
N THR A 118 1.38 -16.38 -2.86
CA THR A 118 2.73 -16.75 -3.29
C THR A 118 3.47 -17.50 -2.18
N THR A 119 3.47 -16.97 -0.95
CA THR A 119 4.16 -17.59 0.18
C THR A 119 3.56 -18.94 0.55
N ASN A 120 2.23 -19.11 0.45
CA ASN A 120 1.58 -20.40 0.62
C ASN A 120 2.02 -21.42 -0.45
N LEU A 121 2.20 -20.98 -1.70
CA LEU A 121 2.70 -21.84 -2.78
C LEU A 121 4.15 -22.26 -2.52
N VAL A 122 5.02 -21.30 -2.16
CA VAL A 122 6.42 -21.57 -1.78
C VAL A 122 6.49 -22.62 -0.67
N GLY A 123 5.68 -22.47 0.39
CA GLY A 123 5.63 -23.43 1.49
C GLY A 123 5.15 -24.82 1.05
N LYS A 124 4.12 -24.91 0.19
CA LYS A 124 3.65 -26.18 -0.37
C LYS A 124 4.70 -26.89 -1.22
N MET A 125 5.60 -26.13 -1.86
CA MET A 125 6.72 -26.66 -2.63
C MET A 125 7.94 -27.03 -1.76
N GLY A 126 7.84 -26.90 -0.41
CA GLY A 126 8.93 -27.17 0.52
C GLY A 126 9.99 -26.05 0.61
N GLY A 127 9.72 -24.87 0.06
CA GLY A 127 10.63 -23.72 0.12
C GLY A 127 10.58 -23.00 1.48
N ASP A 128 11.69 -22.38 1.86
CA ASP A 128 11.77 -21.51 3.04
C ASP A 128 11.13 -20.14 2.75
N ILE A 129 9.91 -19.97 3.28
CA ILE A 129 9.12 -18.73 3.11
C ILE A 129 9.88 -17.51 3.63
N LYS A 130 10.59 -17.65 4.76
CA LYS A 130 11.31 -16.52 5.37
C LYS A 130 12.43 -16.05 4.46
N THR A 131 13.28 -16.94 4.03
CA THR A 131 14.41 -16.66 3.11
C THR A 131 13.86 -16.09 1.79
N TRP A 132 12.81 -16.66 1.23
CA TRP A 132 12.16 -16.17 0.03
C TRP A 132 11.72 -14.70 0.17
N VAL A 133 10.93 -14.41 1.20
CA VAL A 133 10.36 -13.06 1.39
C VAL A 133 11.45 -12.04 1.70
N GLN A 134 12.39 -12.37 2.59
CA GLN A 134 13.50 -11.48 2.94
C GLN A 134 14.36 -11.15 1.72
N GLY A 135 14.68 -12.15 0.89
CA GLY A 135 15.48 -11.96 -0.32
C GLY A 135 14.84 -10.99 -1.31
N PHE A 136 13.53 -11.14 -1.58
CA PHE A 136 12.84 -10.24 -2.51
C PHE A 136 12.62 -8.84 -1.93
N ILE A 137 12.35 -8.72 -0.64
CA ILE A 137 12.27 -7.41 0.02
C ILE A 137 13.63 -6.71 -0.05
N ALA A 138 14.70 -7.35 0.37
CA ALA A 138 16.04 -6.76 0.38
C ALA A 138 16.44 -6.30 -1.02
N ARG A 139 16.34 -7.18 -2.03
CA ARG A 139 16.62 -6.83 -3.43
C ARG A 139 15.84 -5.59 -3.91
N GLY A 140 14.56 -5.50 -3.55
CA GLY A 140 13.74 -4.36 -3.94
C GLY A 140 14.11 -3.08 -3.19
N LEU A 141 14.42 -3.19 -1.89
CA LEU A 141 14.88 -2.04 -1.10
C LEU A 141 16.25 -1.55 -1.55
N ASP A 142 17.19 -2.43 -1.95
CA ASP A 142 18.48 -2.06 -2.56
C ASP A 142 18.26 -1.15 -3.77
N ALA A 143 17.35 -1.55 -4.67
CA ALA A 143 17.02 -0.77 -5.86
C ALA A 143 16.37 0.57 -5.52
N ILE A 144 15.42 0.58 -4.58
CA ILE A 144 14.73 1.80 -4.14
C ILE A 144 15.72 2.75 -3.46
N GLU A 145 16.57 2.27 -2.56
CA GLU A 145 17.60 3.08 -1.88
C GLU A 145 18.51 3.77 -2.88
N ALA A 146 18.91 3.06 -3.96
CA ALA A 146 19.72 3.61 -5.03
C ALA A 146 19.03 4.74 -5.81
N VAL A 147 17.75 4.55 -6.19
CA VAL A 147 17.00 5.57 -6.97
C VAL A 147 16.55 6.77 -6.11
N LEU A 148 16.59 6.64 -4.79
CA LEU A 148 16.35 7.73 -3.85
C LEU A 148 17.58 8.63 -3.66
N ALA A 149 18.70 8.38 -4.34
CA ALA A 149 19.86 9.27 -4.30
C ALA A 149 19.46 10.67 -4.82
N GLY A 150 19.66 11.70 -3.98
CA GLY A 150 19.26 13.07 -4.27
C GLY A 150 17.77 13.37 -4.04
N SER A 151 17.00 12.47 -3.42
CA SER A 151 15.65 12.76 -2.94
C SER A 151 15.69 13.77 -1.80
N SER A 152 14.62 14.57 -1.70
CA SER A 152 14.37 15.54 -0.63
C SER A 152 13.77 14.86 0.61
N ARG A 153 12.76 15.51 1.21
CA ARG A 153 12.06 15.00 2.40
C ARG A 153 11.24 13.74 2.12
N PHE A 154 10.71 13.58 0.88
CA PHE A 154 9.91 12.43 0.45
C PHE A 154 10.54 11.75 -0.75
N CYS A 155 9.96 10.68 -1.25
CA CYS A 155 10.50 9.92 -2.38
C CYS A 155 10.73 10.81 -3.60
N VAL A 156 9.84 11.77 -3.86
CA VAL A 156 9.96 12.72 -4.97
C VAL A 156 9.50 14.09 -4.50
N GLY A 157 10.46 15.02 -4.32
CA GLY A 157 10.17 16.39 -3.89
C GLY A 157 9.84 16.52 -2.40
N ASP A 158 9.14 17.63 -2.06
CA ASP A 158 8.91 18.06 -0.67
C ASP A 158 7.50 17.80 -0.16
N ALA A 159 6.67 17.10 -0.93
CA ALA A 159 5.34 16.64 -0.56
C ALA A 159 5.18 15.13 -0.79
N PRO A 160 4.35 14.42 0.00
CA PRO A 160 4.09 13.00 -0.20
C PRO A 160 3.48 12.72 -1.57
N THR A 161 3.91 11.64 -2.19
CA THR A 161 3.43 11.16 -3.49
C THR A 161 2.91 9.72 -3.40
N ILE A 162 2.44 9.18 -4.51
CA ILE A 162 2.08 7.75 -4.61
C ILE A 162 3.27 6.84 -4.28
N ALA A 163 4.51 7.31 -4.49
CA ALA A 163 5.72 6.55 -4.12
C ALA A 163 5.80 6.34 -2.61
N ASP A 164 5.52 7.38 -1.82
CA ASP A 164 5.52 7.32 -0.36
C ASP A 164 4.37 6.46 0.16
N CYS A 165 3.18 6.55 -0.49
CA CYS A 165 2.06 5.67 -0.21
C CYS A 165 2.41 4.19 -0.38
N CYS A 166 3.35 3.86 -1.28
CA CYS A 166 3.81 2.50 -1.50
C CYS A 166 4.99 2.12 -0.60
N LEU A 167 5.94 3.01 -0.41
CA LEU A 167 7.17 2.76 0.34
C LEU A 167 6.88 2.49 1.82
N VAL A 168 6.07 3.32 2.48
CA VAL A 168 5.81 3.20 3.93
C VAL A 168 5.20 1.82 4.28
N PRO A 169 4.14 1.32 3.60
CA PRO A 169 3.65 -0.04 3.83
C PRO A 169 4.69 -1.13 3.55
N GLN A 170 5.62 -0.90 2.62
CA GLN A 170 6.69 -1.84 2.34
C GLN A 170 7.74 -1.86 3.46
N VAL A 171 8.05 -0.71 4.07
CA VAL A 171 8.90 -0.61 5.27
C VAL A 171 8.26 -1.35 6.45
N HIS A 172 6.95 -1.23 6.66
CA HIS A 172 6.23 -2.02 7.66
C HIS A 172 6.34 -3.53 7.38
N SER A 173 6.24 -3.94 6.12
CA SER A 173 6.43 -5.34 5.74
C SER A 173 7.86 -5.82 5.99
N ALA A 174 8.86 -5.00 5.67
CA ALA A 174 10.28 -5.31 5.92
C ALA A 174 10.55 -5.52 7.42
N ARG A 175 10.05 -4.64 8.29
CA ARG A 175 10.13 -4.80 9.75
C ARG A 175 9.51 -6.12 10.22
N ARG A 176 8.31 -6.44 9.73
CA ARG A 176 7.60 -7.68 10.08
C ARG A 176 8.36 -8.94 9.68
N PHE A 177 9.06 -8.91 8.55
CA PHE A 177 9.88 -10.03 8.09
C PHE A 177 11.32 -9.97 8.58
N ALA A 178 11.63 -9.07 9.52
CA ALA A 178 12.95 -8.90 10.11
C ALA A 178 14.07 -8.65 9.08
N VAL A 179 13.77 -7.85 8.06
CA VAL A 179 14.79 -7.32 7.14
C VAL A 179 15.50 -6.17 7.85
N ASP A 180 16.82 -6.16 7.83
CA ASP A 180 17.63 -5.09 8.44
C ASP A 180 17.48 -3.79 7.65
N LEU A 181 16.86 -2.80 8.26
CA LEU A 181 16.64 -1.48 7.66
C LEU A 181 17.83 -0.52 7.85
N ALA A 182 18.83 -0.88 8.65
CA ALA A 182 20.02 -0.04 8.84
C ALA A 182 20.83 0.13 7.53
N ALA A 183 20.69 -0.82 6.60
CA ALA A 183 21.29 -0.74 5.28
C ALA A 183 20.63 0.31 4.35
N TYR A 184 19.48 0.88 4.72
CA TYR A 184 18.64 1.74 3.88
C TYR A 184 18.38 3.10 4.53
N PRO A 185 19.41 3.95 4.70
CA PRO A 185 19.28 5.20 5.47
C PRO A 185 18.32 6.23 4.83
N ARG A 186 18.22 6.28 3.49
CA ARG A 186 17.28 7.19 2.81
C ARG A 186 15.84 6.73 2.98
N ILE A 187 15.60 5.43 2.80
CA ILE A 187 14.29 4.82 3.04
C ILE A 187 13.86 5.05 4.50
N ALA A 188 14.77 4.88 5.45
CA ALA A 188 14.49 5.11 6.87
C ALA A 188 14.14 6.58 7.15
N ALA A 189 14.89 7.54 6.58
CA ALA A 189 14.64 8.97 6.73
C ALA A 189 13.29 9.39 6.13
N ILE A 190 12.98 8.93 4.93
CA ILE A 190 11.68 9.19 4.28
C ILE A 190 10.53 8.56 5.08
N GLY A 191 10.71 7.32 5.54
CA GLY A 191 9.73 6.66 6.40
C GLY A 191 9.42 7.46 7.66
N ALA A 192 10.46 7.96 8.35
CA ALA A 192 10.30 8.80 9.53
C ALA A 192 9.56 10.11 9.22
N ALA A 193 9.92 10.80 8.12
CA ALA A 193 9.23 12.01 7.68
C ALA A 193 7.75 11.77 7.36
N CYS A 194 7.43 10.62 6.76
CA CYS A 194 6.05 10.23 6.51
C CYS A 194 5.27 9.96 7.81
N GLU A 195 5.87 9.27 8.78
CA GLU A 195 5.23 8.92 10.06
C GLU A 195 4.86 10.17 10.91
N GLU A 196 5.50 11.32 10.68
CA GLU A 196 5.11 12.62 11.28
C GLU A 196 3.72 13.11 10.78
N LEU A 197 3.27 12.64 9.64
CA LEU A 197 2.01 13.07 9.03
C LEU A 197 0.85 12.21 9.55
N PRO A 198 -0.27 12.82 10.05
CA PRO A 198 -1.42 12.08 10.54
C PRO A 198 -2.00 11.07 9.54
N ALA A 199 -1.94 11.38 8.24
CA ALA A 199 -2.41 10.50 7.18
C ALA A 199 -1.67 9.15 7.14
N PHE A 200 -0.39 9.12 7.46
CA PHE A 200 0.41 7.90 7.53
C PHE A 200 0.28 7.21 8.88
N SER A 201 0.44 7.95 9.97
CA SER A 201 0.40 7.36 11.31
C SER A 201 -0.97 6.77 11.67
N SER A 202 -2.09 7.39 11.27
CA SER A 202 -3.42 6.83 11.49
C SER A 202 -3.75 5.65 10.58
N ALA A 203 -3.12 5.56 9.40
CA ALA A 203 -3.29 4.45 8.47
C ALA A 203 -2.49 3.20 8.86
N ALA A 204 -1.59 3.29 9.86
CA ALA A 204 -0.74 2.18 10.28
C ALA A 204 -1.56 0.93 10.65
N PRO A 205 -1.03 -0.29 10.37
CA PRO A 205 -1.78 -1.53 10.56
C PRO A 205 -2.32 -1.71 11.99
N ASP A 206 -1.51 -1.45 12.98
CA ASP A 206 -1.83 -1.61 14.42
C ASP A 206 -2.88 -0.62 14.94
N ARG A 207 -3.19 0.41 14.17
CA ARG A 207 -4.21 1.41 14.48
C ARG A 207 -5.57 1.14 13.84
N GLN A 208 -5.71 0.05 13.09
CA GLN A 208 -6.96 -0.25 12.40
C GLN A 208 -7.96 -0.98 13.31
N PRO A 209 -9.29 -0.83 13.07
CA PRO A 209 -10.33 -1.39 13.94
C PRO A 209 -10.28 -2.92 14.09
N ASP A 210 -9.79 -3.61 13.06
CA ASP A 210 -9.67 -5.08 13.03
C ASP A 210 -8.26 -5.57 13.40
N ALA A 211 -7.39 -4.67 13.89
CA ALA A 211 -6.04 -5.06 14.29
C ALA A 211 -6.05 -5.99 15.50
N VAL A 212 -5.39 -7.13 15.34
CA VAL A 212 -5.12 -8.06 16.44
C VAL A 212 -3.75 -7.67 17.01
N VAL A 213 -3.76 -6.93 18.10
CA VAL A 213 -2.54 -6.64 18.86
C VAL A 213 -2.16 -7.92 19.59
N ALA A 214 -1.01 -8.51 19.24
CA ALA A 214 -0.45 -9.61 20.03
C ALA A 214 -0.21 -9.09 21.46
N ARG A 215 -0.92 -9.65 22.44
CA ARG A 215 -0.70 -9.40 23.86
C ARG A 215 0.54 -10.14 24.34
#